data_533d63fb3ab73b02198ead1408a38a48
#
_entry.id   533d63fb3ab73b02198ead1408a38a48
#
_cell.length_a   1.000
_cell.length_b   1.000
_cell.length_c   1.000
_cell.angle_alpha   90.00
_cell.angle_beta   90.00
_cell.angle_gamma   90.00
#
_symmetry.space_group_name_H-M   'P 1'
#
loop_
_entity.id
_entity.type
_entity.pdbx_description
1 polymer ?
#
loop_
_entity_poly.entity_id
_entity_poly.type
_entity_poly.pdbx_seq_one_letter_code
_entity_poly.pdbx_strand_id
1 'polypeptide(L)'
;MSTKKIIIDPITRIEGHLRIEVEIDENNVVTEAWASGQLFRGIETILKGRDPRDSGLIAQRICGVCTNVHYRASISAVEAAYGIEIPHNAEIIRNLVTLSLFVQDHIVHYYHLHSLDFVDITSALSADCAQAAEDAQIWCEHPYRNSDGHLEAIKEKLEGFVKAGRLGLFANGYWGHETYRLSPEENLVHMNHYLEALRIQRELSKAVAIFAGKTPHPQNLVVGGVTSVADMLNPQRLNDFLFIIKETRDFIERAYIPDMLMIVNAYRDSIKEGEGRAVGNFMCCGGYRFGKQQQLFENGVIKGHNFENIEPFDPSKITEEASRSWYENDAPLSPYDGETTPFYTDLNEDGSLKTEGKYTWVKAPRYDGNVMEVGPLARMIVGYVKNSPVIRPYMERFMKRSHMELIDFSTTIGRNAARAVEAQICCDYLFDTMSDLIENIKYYDETTWTKYVFEELPSEARGAGIFEVPRGVLGHFVR
;
A
#
# COMPACT_ATOMS: atom_id res chain seq x y z
N MET A 1 -28.71 -11.36 26.79
CA MET A 1 -27.30 -11.79 26.86
C MET A 1 -26.50 -10.55 27.16
N SER A 2 -25.59 -10.59 28.14
CA SER A 2 -24.76 -9.42 28.47
C SER A 2 -23.64 -9.33 27.48
N THR A 3 -23.66 -8.35 26.58
CA THR A 3 -22.51 -8.05 25.68
C THR A 3 -21.54 -7.12 26.42
N LYS A 4 -20.24 -7.32 26.20
CA LYS A 4 -19.18 -6.43 26.67
C LYS A 4 -18.69 -5.61 25.49
N LYS A 5 -18.70 -4.27 25.64
CA LYS A 5 -18.12 -3.36 24.64
C LYS A 5 -16.63 -3.18 24.91
N ILE A 6 -15.81 -3.29 23.87
CA ILE A 6 -14.38 -3.01 23.87
C ILE A 6 -14.12 -1.86 22.91
N ILE A 7 -13.41 -0.83 23.37
CA ILE A 7 -13.03 0.34 22.60
C ILE A 7 -11.50 0.29 22.39
N ILE A 8 -11.06 0.36 21.14
CA ILE A 8 -9.67 0.41 20.74
C ILE A 8 -9.45 1.75 20.02
N ASP A 9 -8.87 2.74 20.73
CA ASP A 9 -8.70 4.09 20.25
C ASP A 9 -7.40 4.71 20.82
N PRO A 10 -6.42 5.00 19.96
CA PRO A 10 -6.35 4.72 18.54
C PRO A 10 -5.93 3.28 18.21
N ILE A 11 -6.25 2.82 17.01
CA ILE A 11 -5.56 1.67 16.42
C ILE A 11 -4.13 2.08 16.09
N THR A 12 -3.17 1.24 16.47
CA THR A 12 -1.74 1.47 16.25
C THR A 12 -1.24 0.82 14.96
N ARG A 13 -0.04 1.21 14.50
CA ARG A 13 0.66 0.67 13.33
C ARG A 13 -0.15 0.77 12.03
N ILE A 14 -0.91 1.85 11.88
CA ILE A 14 -1.65 2.25 10.68
C ILE A 14 -1.34 3.71 10.33
N GLU A 15 -1.77 4.15 9.15
CA GLU A 15 -1.80 5.57 8.79
C GLU A 15 -3.19 6.15 9.05
N GLY A 16 -3.22 7.32 9.73
CA GLY A 16 -4.43 8.05 10.08
C GLY A 16 -4.95 7.71 11.49
N HIS A 17 -6.11 8.26 11.83
CA HIS A 17 -6.74 8.13 13.13
C HIS A 17 -7.96 7.22 13.02
N LEU A 18 -7.78 5.95 13.37
CA LEU A 18 -8.82 4.92 13.34
C LEU A 18 -9.17 4.50 14.76
N ARG A 19 -10.46 4.45 15.04
CA ARG A 19 -11.06 3.84 16.24
C ARG A 19 -11.85 2.62 15.83
N ILE A 20 -11.74 1.54 16.58
CA ILE A 20 -12.57 0.35 16.45
C ILE A 20 -13.33 0.14 17.75
N GLU A 21 -14.63 -0.08 17.64
CA GLU A 21 -15.44 -0.58 18.75
C GLU A 21 -15.99 -1.94 18.38
N VAL A 22 -16.00 -2.86 19.35
CA VAL A 22 -16.58 -4.19 19.18
C VAL A 22 -17.46 -4.54 20.35
N GLU A 23 -18.53 -5.29 20.09
CA GLU A 23 -19.30 -5.99 21.10
C GLU A 23 -18.94 -7.48 21.08
N ILE A 24 -18.67 -8.03 22.24
CA ILE A 24 -18.38 -9.46 22.41
C ILE A 24 -19.40 -10.09 23.33
N ASP A 25 -19.75 -11.32 23.04
CA ASP A 25 -20.64 -12.14 23.87
C ASP A 25 -19.89 -12.78 25.06
N GLU A 26 -20.58 -13.58 25.82
CA GLU A 26 -20.05 -14.32 26.98
C GLU A 26 -18.98 -15.36 26.62
N ASN A 27 -18.88 -15.76 25.36
CA ASN A 27 -17.87 -16.69 24.81
C ASN A 27 -16.68 -15.96 24.18
N ASN A 28 -16.56 -14.63 24.35
CA ASN A 28 -15.60 -13.76 23.70
C ASN A 28 -15.69 -13.75 22.15
N VAL A 29 -16.83 -14.06 21.59
CA VAL A 29 -17.08 -13.95 20.15
C VAL A 29 -17.54 -12.53 19.83
N VAL A 30 -16.92 -11.90 18.81
CA VAL A 30 -17.33 -10.59 18.30
C VAL A 30 -18.70 -10.73 17.61
N THR A 31 -19.70 -10.03 18.14
CA THR A 31 -21.07 -10.02 17.60
C THR A 31 -21.33 -8.82 16.71
N GLU A 32 -20.71 -7.67 17.04
CA GLU A 32 -20.82 -6.42 16.27
C GLU A 32 -19.48 -5.69 16.26
N ALA A 33 -19.19 -4.96 15.19
CA ALA A 33 -17.98 -4.16 15.07
C ALA A 33 -18.20 -2.87 14.26
N TRP A 34 -17.61 -1.78 14.72
CA TRP A 34 -17.66 -0.47 14.06
C TRP A 34 -16.25 0.09 13.86
N ALA A 35 -16.00 0.63 12.66
CA ALA A 35 -14.76 1.33 12.32
C ALA A 35 -15.06 2.82 12.11
N SER A 36 -14.36 3.67 12.83
CA SER A 36 -14.56 5.12 12.78
C SER A 36 -13.26 5.85 12.51
N GLY A 37 -13.20 6.57 11.39
CA GLY A 37 -12.16 7.56 11.14
C GLY A 37 -12.38 8.80 12.01
N GLN A 38 -11.39 9.16 12.81
CA GLN A 38 -11.47 10.22 13.81
C GLN A 38 -10.82 11.54 13.36
N LEU A 39 -10.30 11.61 12.10
CA LEU A 39 -9.60 12.78 11.59
C LEU A 39 -10.38 13.48 10.49
N PHE A 40 -10.61 14.78 10.67
CA PHE A 40 -11.09 15.68 9.63
C PHE A 40 -10.18 16.91 9.52
N ARG A 41 -9.70 17.21 8.29
CA ARG A 41 -8.84 18.36 8.03
C ARG A 41 -9.40 19.31 6.98
N GLY A 42 -10.56 19.02 6.40
CA GLY A 42 -11.28 19.87 5.47
C GLY A 42 -10.55 20.13 4.15
N ILE A 43 -9.76 19.17 3.64
CA ILE A 43 -8.96 19.35 2.41
C ILE A 43 -9.87 19.70 1.21
N GLU A 44 -11.01 19.03 1.05
CA GLU A 44 -11.98 19.32 0.00
C GLU A 44 -12.51 20.75 0.11
N THR A 45 -12.81 21.21 1.33
CA THR A 45 -13.27 22.59 1.61
C THR A 45 -12.17 23.62 1.30
N ILE A 46 -10.91 23.29 1.64
CA ILE A 46 -9.75 24.15 1.34
C ILE A 46 -9.54 24.30 -0.16
N LEU A 47 -9.84 23.28 -0.95
CA LEU A 47 -9.63 23.29 -2.40
C LEU A 47 -10.72 24.07 -3.16
N LYS A 48 -11.91 24.27 -2.59
CA LYS A 48 -12.98 25.03 -3.24
C LYS A 48 -12.52 26.46 -3.57
N GLY A 49 -12.69 26.88 -4.84
CA GLY A 49 -12.32 28.20 -5.33
C GLY A 49 -10.83 28.44 -5.51
N ARG A 50 -10.00 27.42 -5.39
CA ARG A 50 -8.56 27.50 -5.67
C ARG A 50 -8.27 27.27 -7.15
N ASP A 51 -7.12 27.78 -7.60
CA ASP A 51 -6.60 27.46 -8.92
C ASP A 51 -6.43 25.93 -9.04
N PRO A 52 -7.04 25.29 -10.04
CA PRO A 52 -6.93 23.83 -10.18
C PRO A 52 -5.49 23.32 -10.39
N ARG A 53 -4.59 24.18 -10.89
CA ARG A 53 -3.16 23.83 -11.04
C ARG A 53 -2.45 23.61 -9.69
N ASP A 54 -2.95 24.22 -8.61
CA ASP A 54 -2.40 24.09 -7.26
C ASP A 54 -3.01 22.92 -6.48
N SER A 55 -4.04 22.27 -7.03
CA SER A 55 -4.78 21.21 -6.33
C SER A 55 -3.88 20.09 -5.83
N GLY A 56 -2.93 19.66 -6.64
CA GLY A 56 -1.97 18.60 -6.28
C GLY A 56 -1.07 18.98 -5.10
N LEU A 57 -0.59 20.24 -5.05
CA LEU A 57 0.25 20.74 -3.95
C LEU A 57 -0.46 20.72 -2.60
N ILE A 58 -1.77 20.94 -2.59
CA ILE A 58 -2.60 20.87 -1.39
C ILE A 58 -2.98 19.42 -1.08
N ALA A 59 -3.52 18.70 -2.07
CA ALA A 59 -4.01 17.33 -1.90
C ALA A 59 -2.92 16.35 -1.46
N GLN A 60 -1.65 16.52 -1.87
CA GLN A 60 -0.58 15.63 -1.40
C GLN A 60 -0.42 15.62 0.13
N ARG A 61 -0.89 16.65 0.84
CA ARG A 61 -0.85 16.70 2.32
C ARG A 61 -1.91 15.84 2.99
N ILE A 62 -2.76 15.17 2.22
CA ILE A 62 -3.69 14.17 2.77
C ILE A 62 -2.92 13.05 3.46
N CYS A 63 -1.81 12.59 2.87
CA CYS A 63 -1.02 11.49 3.43
C CYS A 63 0.49 11.78 3.38
N GLY A 64 1.16 11.59 4.50
CA GLY A 64 2.63 11.70 4.62
C GLY A 64 3.35 10.37 4.36
N VAL A 65 2.66 9.24 4.40
CA VAL A 65 3.20 7.90 4.10
C VAL A 65 3.10 7.60 2.61
N CYS A 66 1.91 7.73 2.01
CA CYS A 66 1.69 7.59 0.57
C CYS A 66 1.99 8.91 -0.18
N THR A 67 3.19 9.38 -0.11
CA THR A 67 3.62 10.77 -0.27
C THR A 67 3.36 11.43 -1.62
N ASN A 68 3.18 10.68 -2.71
CA ASN A 68 3.03 11.21 -4.06
C ASN A 68 1.67 10.90 -4.71
N VAL A 69 0.93 9.92 -4.19
CA VAL A 69 -0.25 9.39 -4.88
C VAL A 69 -1.41 10.38 -4.96
N HIS A 70 -1.66 11.15 -3.88
CA HIS A 70 -2.71 12.18 -3.88
C HIS A 70 -2.36 13.35 -4.80
N TYR A 71 -1.07 13.70 -4.93
CA TYR A 71 -0.64 14.68 -5.92
C TYR A 71 -0.97 14.20 -7.33
N ARG A 72 -0.50 12.99 -7.67
CA ARG A 72 -0.73 12.39 -8.99
C ARG A 72 -2.22 12.31 -9.31
N ALA A 73 -3.04 11.77 -8.40
CA ALA A 73 -4.48 11.64 -8.60
C ALA A 73 -5.15 13.00 -8.82
N SER A 74 -4.75 14.02 -8.05
CA SER A 74 -5.32 15.36 -8.14
C SER A 74 -5.01 16.05 -9.47
N ILE A 75 -3.75 16.07 -9.90
CA ILE A 75 -3.41 16.68 -11.21
C ILE A 75 -4.00 15.90 -12.38
N SER A 76 -4.08 14.57 -12.28
CA SER A 76 -4.70 13.75 -13.33
C SER A 76 -6.21 13.95 -13.41
N ALA A 77 -6.89 14.27 -12.30
CA ALA A 77 -8.27 14.68 -12.33
C ALA A 77 -8.46 16.01 -13.11
N VAL A 78 -7.55 16.97 -12.91
CA VAL A 78 -7.52 18.24 -13.64
C VAL A 78 -7.19 18.03 -15.12
N GLU A 79 -6.19 17.19 -15.43
CA GLU A 79 -5.82 16.82 -16.79
C GLU A 79 -7.01 16.19 -17.54
N ALA A 80 -7.71 15.26 -16.89
CA ALA A 80 -8.90 14.63 -17.44
C ALA A 80 -10.05 15.63 -17.67
N ALA A 81 -10.26 16.58 -16.73
CA ALA A 81 -11.28 17.62 -16.87
C ALA A 81 -11.02 18.52 -18.08
N TYR A 82 -9.77 18.83 -18.36
CA TYR A 82 -9.37 19.72 -19.43
C TYR A 82 -8.95 19.01 -20.75
N GLY A 83 -8.96 17.67 -20.76
CA GLY A 83 -8.53 16.90 -21.94
C GLY A 83 -7.04 17.06 -22.27
N ILE A 84 -6.21 17.31 -21.25
CA ILE A 84 -4.76 17.45 -21.40
C ILE A 84 -4.10 16.08 -21.39
N GLU A 85 -3.48 15.70 -22.50
CA GLU A 85 -2.65 14.49 -22.59
C GLU A 85 -1.21 14.81 -22.21
N ILE A 86 -0.59 13.98 -21.38
CA ILE A 86 0.79 14.16 -20.94
C ILE A 86 1.77 13.46 -21.91
N PRO A 87 3.02 13.97 -22.06
CA PRO A 87 4.04 13.30 -22.85
C PRO A 87 4.42 11.94 -22.24
N HIS A 88 4.90 11.05 -23.11
CA HIS A 88 5.32 9.70 -22.71
C HIS A 88 6.38 9.68 -21.62
N ASN A 89 7.42 10.54 -21.71
CA ASN A 89 8.44 10.64 -20.66
C ASN A 89 7.84 11.09 -19.32
N ALA A 90 6.82 11.95 -19.33
CA ALA A 90 6.14 12.35 -18.09
C ALA A 90 5.42 11.16 -17.46
N GLU A 91 4.74 10.32 -18.26
CA GLU A 91 4.10 9.09 -17.76
C GLU A 91 5.15 8.13 -17.16
N ILE A 92 6.26 7.89 -17.87
CA ILE A 92 7.36 7.05 -17.38
C ILE A 92 7.91 7.58 -16.04
N ILE A 93 8.22 8.87 -15.95
CA ILE A 93 8.78 9.47 -14.72
C ILE A 93 7.76 9.39 -13.57
N ARG A 94 6.47 9.67 -13.82
CA ARG A 94 5.42 9.49 -12.83
C ARG A 94 5.32 8.03 -12.35
N ASN A 95 5.52 7.07 -13.26
CA ASN A 95 5.53 5.65 -12.93
C ASN A 95 6.77 5.28 -12.10
N LEU A 96 7.97 5.72 -12.46
CA LEU A 96 9.19 5.51 -11.68
C LEU A 96 9.04 6.02 -10.25
N VAL A 97 8.53 7.24 -10.07
CA VAL A 97 8.30 7.85 -8.75
C VAL A 97 7.26 7.06 -7.94
N THR A 98 6.14 6.68 -8.57
CA THR A 98 5.05 6.02 -7.86
C THR A 98 5.37 4.55 -7.56
N LEU A 99 5.96 3.81 -8.50
CA LEU A 99 6.33 2.40 -8.27
C LEU A 99 7.48 2.26 -7.25
N SER A 100 8.43 3.20 -7.22
CA SER A 100 9.43 3.24 -6.14
C SER A 100 8.78 3.39 -4.77
N LEU A 101 7.71 4.20 -4.68
CA LEU A 101 6.90 4.29 -3.45
C LEU A 101 6.14 2.99 -3.17
N PHE A 102 5.61 2.28 -4.18
CA PHE A 102 4.96 0.98 -3.97
C PHE A 102 5.90 0.00 -3.28
N VAL A 103 7.11 -0.14 -3.82
CA VAL A 103 8.11 -1.06 -3.27
C VAL A 103 8.50 -0.66 -1.84
N GLN A 104 8.75 0.64 -1.61
CA GLN A 104 9.07 1.16 -0.28
C GLN A 104 7.94 0.88 0.71
N ASP A 105 6.71 1.20 0.32
CA ASP A 105 5.53 1.08 1.17
C ASP A 105 5.21 -0.38 1.52
N HIS A 106 5.39 -1.31 0.59
CA HIS A 106 5.19 -2.74 0.84
C HIS A 106 6.22 -3.31 1.82
N ILE A 107 7.47 -2.91 1.72
CA ILE A 107 8.53 -3.30 2.67
C ILE A 107 8.21 -2.72 4.06
N VAL A 108 7.89 -1.42 4.14
CA VAL A 108 7.52 -0.76 5.40
C VAL A 108 6.27 -1.40 6.01
N HIS A 109 5.24 -1.64 5.20
CA HIS A 109 3.97 -2.20 5.68
C HIS A 109 4.18 -3.56 6.32
N TYR A 110 4.90 -4.46 5.66
CA TYR A 110 5.13 -5.77 6.23
C TYR A 110 6.07 -5.69 7.44
N TYR A 111 7.30 -5.22 7.27
CA TYR A 111 8.29 -5.29 8.35
C TYR A 111 7.95 -4.40 9.56
N HIS A 112 7.51 -3.15 9.34
CA HIS A 112 7.40 -2.17 10.42
C HIS A 112 5.97 -2.01 10.97
N LEU A 113 4.94 -2.46 10.22
CA LEU A 113 3.56 -2.39 10.67
C LEU A 113 2.97 -3.76 11.03
N HIS A 114 3.46 -4.87 10.45
CA HIS A 114 2.81 -6.16 10.58
C HIS A 114 3.68 -7.27 11.18
N SER A 115 4.98 -7.30 10.92
CA SER A 115 5.83 -8.46 11.26
C SER A 115 5.85 -8.79 12.76
N LEU A 116 5.75 -7.77 13.63
CA LEU A 116 5.73 -7.97 15.09
C LEU A 116 4.47 -8.70 15.60
N ASP A 117 3.47 -8.91 14.75
CA ASP A 117 2.34 -9.79 15.07
C ASP A 117 2.70 -11.29 14.94
N PHE A 118 3.82 -11.60 14.28
CA PHE A 118 4.30 -12.96 13.99
C PHE A 118 5.66 -13.29 14.59
N VAL A 119 6.44 -12.27 14.93
CA VAL A 119 7.85 -12.37 15.33
C VAL A 119 8.04 -11.97 16.78
N ASP A 120 8.58 -12.88 17.59
CA ASP A 120 8.90 -12.66 19.01
C ASP A 120 10.39 -12.32 19.19
N ILE A 121 10.65 -11.06 19.56
CA ILE A 121 12.01 -10.57 19.81
C ILE A 121 12.67 -11.30 20.99
N THR A 122 11.92 -11.60 22.04
CA THR A 122 12.47 -12.23 23.23
C THR A 122 12.90 -13.66 22.95
N SER A 123 12.17 -14.37 22.08
CA SER A 123 12.54 -15.67 21.57
C SER A 123 13.85 -15.63 20.76
N ALA A 124 14.02 -14.61 19.90
CA ALA A 124 15.23 -14.42 19.10
C ALA A 124 16.52 -14.33 19.94
N LEU A 125 16.44 -13.89 21.19
CA LEU A 125 17.59 -13.79 22.07
C LEU A 125 18.15 -15.17 22.53
N SER A 126 17.35 -16.22 22.41
CA SER A 126 17.78 -17.59 22.73
C SER A 126 18.31 -18.39 21.52
N ALA A 127 18.26 -17.79 20.31
CA ALA A 127 18.66 -18.45 19.08
C ALA A 127 20.14 -18.89 19.06
N ASP A 128 20.43 -20.01 18.43
CA ASP A 128 21.77 -20.40 17.98
C ASP A 128 22.02 -19.74 16.62
N CYS A 129 23.04 -18.87 16.53
CA CYS A 129 23.30 -18.08 15.33
C CYS A 129 23.79 -18.92 14.15
N ALA A 130 24.59 -19.99 14.40
CA ALA A 130 25.02 -20.87 13.34
C ALA A 130 23.85 -21.67 12.78
N GLN A 131 22.99 -22.20 13.65
CA GLN A 131 21.77 -22.91 13.24
C GLN A 131 20.81 -21.97 12.49
N ALA A 132 20.65 -20.74 12.94
CA ALA A 132 19.82 -19.72 12.26
C ALA A 132 20.33 -19.43 10.83
N ALA A 133 21.66 -19.37 10.64
CA ALA A 133 22.27 -19.19 9.33
C ALA A 133 22.01 -20.39 8.39
N GLU A 134 22.00 -21.61 8.92
CA GLU A 134 21.67 -22.83 8.18
C GLU A 134 20.17 -22.90 7.85
N ASP A 135 19.29 -22.66 8.82
CA ASP A 135 17.83 -22.72 8.67
C ASP A 135 17.32 -21.72 7.63
N ALA A 136 17.93 -20.54 7.56
CA ALA A 136 17.59 -19.55 6.54
C ALA A 136 17.77 -20.07 5.10
N GLN A 137 18.67 -21.03 4.88
CA GLN A 137 18.90 -21.63 3.57
C GLN A 137 17.76 -22.53 3.10
N ILE A 138 16.89 -23.00 4.01
CA ILE A 138 15.67 -23.75 3.67
C ILE A 138 14.76 -22.88 2.76
N TRP A 139 14.73 -21.58 3.03
CA TRP A 139 13.84 -20.65 2.34
C TRP A 139 14.51 -19.94 1.16
N CYS A 140 15.83 -19.80 1.18
CA CYS A 140 16.62 -19.18 0.13
C CYS A 140 18.05 -19.75 0.12
N GLU A 141 18.52 -20.25 -1.02
CA GLU A 141 19.87 -20.80 -1.17
C GLU A 141 20.98 -19.82 -0.75
N HIS A 142 20.76 -18.54 -1.01
CA HIS A 142 21.66 -17.44 -0.65
C HIS A 142 20.94 -16.36 0.14
N PRO A 143 20.65 -16.56 1.44
CA PRO A 143 19.90 -15.62 2.26
C PRO A 143 20.59 -14.25 2.36
N TYR A 144 19.80 -13.20 2.51
CA TYR A 144 20.31 -11.84 2.57
C TYR A 144 20.97 -11.55 3.92
N ARG A 145 22.30 -11.34 3.91
CA ARG A 145 23.09 -10.98 5.11
C ARG A 145 22.85 -11.89 6.34
N ASN A 146 22.74 -13.17 6.14
CA ASN A 146 22.46 -14.16 7.18
C ASN A 146 23.67 -15.04 7.53
N SER A 147 24.91 -14.50 7.49
CA SER A 147 26.06 -15.24 8.02
C SER A 147 26.02 -15.28 9.55
N ASP A 148 26.56 -16.32 10.14
CA ASP A 148 26.66 -16.54 11.58
C ASP A 148 27.17 -15.29 12.33
N GLY A 149 28.35 -14.75 11.99
CA GLY A 149 28.88 -13.57 12.63
C GLY A 149 28.04 -12.30 12.42
N HIS A 150 27.24 -12.22 11.35
CA HIS A 150 26.29 -11.11 11.19
C HIS A 150 25.09 -11.26 12.14
N LEU A 151 24.57 -12.48 12.27
CA LEU A 151 23.46 -12.78 13.18
C LEU A 151 23.86 -12.60 14.66
N GLU A 152 25.11 -12.96 15.02
CA GLU A 152 25.67 -12.64 16.35
C GLU A 152 25.62 -11.15 16.65
N ALA A 153 26.09 -10.30 15.74
CA ALA A 153 26.05 -8.86 15.89
C ALA A 153 24.62 -8.30 16.01
N ILE A 154 23.65 -8.88 15.30
CA ILE A 154 22.23 -8.53 15.43
C ILE A 154 21.70 -8.95 16.79
N LYS A 155 21.99 -10.16 17.26
CA LYS A 155 21.57 -10.67 18.58
C LYS A 155 22.12 -9.79 19.70
N GLU A 156 23.40 -9.45 19.70
CA GLU A 156 24.01 -8.52 20.66
C GLU A 156 23.31 -7.16 20.67
N LYS A 157 22.95 -6.64 19.49
CA LYS A 157 22.23 -5.38 19.36
C LYS A 157 20.83 -5.46 20.00
N LEU A 158 20.10 -6.54 19.76
CA LEU A 158 18.76 -6.76 20.35
C LEU A 158 18.88 -6.91 21.89
N GLU A 159 19.85 -7.64 22.39
CA GLU A 159 20.13 -7.73 23.83
C GLU A 159 20.42 -6.35 24.45
N GLY A 160 21.18 -5.50 23.74
CA GLY A 160 21.46 -4.14 24.15
C GLY A 160 20.20 -3.30 24.30
N PHE A 161 19.24 -3.42 23.39
CA PHE A 161 17.94 -2.74 23.48
C PHE A 161 17.12 -3.21 24.68
N VAL A 162 17.05 -4.53 24.89
CA VAL A 162 16.32 -5.13 26.03
C VAL A 162 16.95 -4.72 27.36
N LYS A 163 18.27 -4.85 27.53
CA LYS A 163 19.00 -4.48 28.75
C LYS A 163 18.88 -3.00 29.09
N ALA A 164 18.83 -2.12 28.08
CA ALA A 164 18.69 -0.68 28.29
C ALA A 164 17.25 -0.23 28.57
N GLY A 165 16.26 -1.13 28.52
CA GLY A 165 14.84 -0.78 28.59
C GLY A 165 14.37 0.14 27.46
N ARG A 166 15.14 0.24 26.37
CA ARG A 166 14.87 1.10 25.21
C ARG A 166 14.25 0.29 24.07
N LEU A 167 13.12 -0.33 24.36
CA LEU A 167 12.46 -1.18 23.40
C LEU A 167 11.87 -0.40 22.20
N GLY A 168 11.55 0.89 22.40
CA GLY A 168 11.12 1.78 21.32
C GLY A 168 10.04 1.15 20.46
N LEU A 169 10.36 0.89 19.20
CA LEU A 169 9.47 0.25 18.23
C LEU A 169 8.98 -1.14 18.65
N PHE A 170 9.70 -1.81 19.52
CA PHE A 170 9.41 -3.16 20.00
C PHE A 170 8.59 -3.19 21.29
N ALA A 171 8.28 -2.04 21.88
CA ALA A 171 7.61 -1.96 23.20
C ALA A 171 6.20 -2.57 23.21
N ASN A 172 5.55 -2.67 22.05
CA ASN A 172 4.16 -3.14 21.88
C ASN A 172 4.06 -4.59 21.39
N GLY A 173 5.14 -5.37 21.48
CA GLY A 173 5.08 -6.80 21.17
C GLY A 173 4.33 -7.59 22.24
N TYR A 174 3.66 -8.66 21.84
CA TYR A 174 3.00 -9.63 22.74
C TYR A 174 3.94 -10.77 23.09
N TRP A 175 5.20 -10.48 23.42
CA TRP A 175 6.29 -11.43 23.57
C TRP A 175 5.98 -12.52 24.57
N GLY A 176 6.35 -13.76 24.18
CA GLY A 176 6.06 -14.96 24.96
C GLY A 176 4.62 -15.42 24.86
N HIS A 177 3.77 -14.80 24.03
CA HIS A 177 2.40 -15.24 23.84
C HIS A 177 2.37 -16.57 23.05
N GLU A 178 1.51 -17.48 23.43
CA GLU A 178 1.40 -18.83 22.85
C GLU A 178 1.06 -18.87 21.35
N THR A 179 0.57 -17.76 20.80
CA THR A 179 0.25 -17.65 19.37
C THR A 179 1.48 -17.41 18.48
N TYR A 180 2.63 -17.03 19.04
CA TYR A 180 3.88 -16.96 18.28
C TYR A 180 4.38 -18.37 17.97
N ARG A 181 4.71 -18.63 16.70
CA ARG A 181 4.99 -19.98 16.19
C ARG A 181 6.39 -20.17 15.59
N LEU A 182 7.14 -19.09 15.39
CA LEU A 182 8.48 -19.14 14.86
C LEU A 182 9.46 -19.71 15.91
N SER A 183 10.44 -20.49 15.47
CA SER A 183 11.57 -20.89 16.31
C SER A 183 12.42 -19.70 16.74
N PRO A 184 13.28 -19.81 17.74
CA PRO A 184 14.22 -18.75 18.09
C PRO A 184 15.09 -18.32 16.91
N GLU A 185 15.55 -19.27 16.10
CA GLU A 185 16.39 -19.07 14.92
C GLU A 185 15.63 -18.31 13.83
N GLU A 186 14.41 -18.71 13.52
CA GLU A 186 13.52 -18.01 12.56
C GLU A 186 13.20 -16.60 13.03
N ASN A 187 12.96 -16.40 14.33
CA ASN A 187 12.76 -15.06 14.91
C ASN A 187 14.01 -14.18 14.74
N LEU A 188 15.22 -14.72 14.95
CA LEU A 188 16.47 -13.96 14.79
C LEU A 188 16.71 -13.55 13.34
N VAL A 189 16.51 -14.48 12.38
CA VAL A 189 16.60 -14.20 10.94
C VAL A 189 15.63 -13.08 10.55
N HIS A 190 14.40 -13.17 11.01
CA HIS A 190 13.37 -12.18 10.70
C HIS A 190 13.68 -10.81 11.31
N MET A 191 14.20 -10.76 12.53
CA MET A 191 14.63 -9.51 13.17
C MET A 191 15.83 -8.87 12.48
N ASN A 192 16.76 -9.66 11.96
CA ASN A 192 17.81 -9.17 11.07
C ASN A 192 17.20 -8.45 9.86
N HIS A 193 16.26 -9.08 9.17
CA HIS A 193 15.60 -8.50 7.99
C HIS A 193 14.74 -7.28 8.35
N TYR A 194 14.11 -7.25 9.52
CA TYR A 194 13.41 -6.06 10.04
C TYR A 194 14.34 -4.84 10.12
N LEU A 195 15.54 -5.01 10.67
CA LEU A 195 16.53 -3.94 10.78
C LEU A 195 17.09 -3.52 9.41
N GLU A 196 17.33 -4.48 8.52
CA GLU A 196 17.75 -4.18 7.14
C GLU A 196 16.65 -3.47 6.34
N ALA A 197 15.38 -3.78 6.56
CA ALA A 197 14.25 -3.09 5.95
C ALA A 197 14.23 -1.59 6.28
N LEU A 198 14.65 -1.18 7.48
CA LEU A 198 14.82 0.24 7.84
C LEU A 198 15.87 0.93 6.95
N ARG A 199 16.93 0.22 6.58
CA ARG A 199 17.95 0.74 5.67
C ARG A 199 17.43 0.80 4.23
N ILE A 200 16.83 -0.27 3.75
CA ILE A 200 16.32 -0.37 2.37
C ILE A 200 15.24 0.69 2.10
N GLN A 201 14.28 0.89 3.00
CA GLN A 201 13.24 1.91 2.82
C GLN A 201 13.83 3.32 2.77
N ARG A 202 14.91 3.60 3.53
CA ARG A 202 15.64 4.86 3.46
C ARG A 202 16.31 5.06 2.09
N GLU A 203 16.93 4.02 1.53
CA GLU A 203 17.54 4.10 0.20
C GLU A 203 16.48 4.30 -0.89
N LEU A 204 15.34 3.60 -0.81
CA LEU A 204 14.20 3.83 -1.71
C LEU A 204 13.66 5.27 -1.65
N SER A 205 13.68 5.90 -0.47
CA SER A 205 13.35 7.33 -0.35
C SER A 205 14.26 8.20 -1.23
N LYS A 206 15.56 7.84 -1.35
CA LYS A 206 16.48 8.55 -2.26
C LYS A 206 16.13 8.30 -3.72
N ALA A 207 15.78 7.05 -4.08
CA ALA A 207 15.34 6.73 -5.44
C ALA A 207 14.11 7.56 -5.84
N VAL A 208 13.11 7.68 -4.97
CA VAL A 208 11.97 8.59 -5.20
C VAL A 208 12.46 10.03 -5.40
N ALA A 209 13.35 10.53 -4.55
CA ALA A 209 13.81 11.92 -4.60
C ALA A 209 14.61 12.26 -5.86
N ILE A 210 15.26 11.28 -6.51
CA ILE A 210 16.04 11.50 -7.75
C ILE A 210 15.17 12.16 -8.82
N PHE A 211 13.95 11.65 -9.05
CA PHE A 211 13.04 12.21 -10.05
C PHE A 211 12.02 13.17 -9.45
N ALA A 212 11.62 12.96 -8.20
CA ALA A 212 10.60 13.75 -7.53
C ALA A 212 11.09 15.07 -6.92
N GLY A 213 12.41 15.30 -6.93
CA GLY A 213 13.07 16.45 -6.31
C GLY A 213 13.20 16.34 -4.81
N LYS A 214 12.25 15.72 -4.14
CA LYS A 214 12.28 15.38 -2.70
C LYS A 214 11.29 14.28 -2.35
N THR A 215 11.46 13.71 -1.15
CA THR A 215 10.48 12.85 -0.45
C THR A 215 10.53 13.19 1.04
N PRO A 216 9.42 13.21 1.77
CA PRO A 216 8.02 13.10 1.30
C PRO A 216 7.58 14.33 0.49
N HIS A 217 6.47 14.15 -0.21
CA HIS A 217 5.79 15.20 -0.99
C HIS A 217 6.60 15.75 -2.16
N PRO A 218 6.51 15.12 -3.34
CA PRO A 218 7.26 15.48 -4.54
C PRO A 218 7.00 16.93 -4.99
N GLN A 219 7.93 17.45 -5.79
CA GLN A 219 7.86 18.81 -6.35
C GLN A 219 7.89 18.83 -7.88
N ASN A 220 8.06 17.67 -8.52
CA ASN A 220 8.22 17.56 -9.96
C ASN A 220 6.91 17.42 -10.74
N LEU A 221 5.79 17.12 -10.06
CA LEU A 221 4.51 16.90 -10.70
C LEU A 221 3.83 18.25 -11.01
N VAL A 222 3.33 18.37 -12.23
CA VAL A 222 2.57 19.55 -12.68
C VAL A 222 1.46 19.09 -13.61
N VAL A 223 0.39 19.88 -13.74
CA VAL A 223 -0.63 19.64 -14.76
C VAL A 223 0.01 19.68 -16.15
N GLY A 224 -0.21 18.64 -16.94
CA GLY A 224 0.40 18.47 -18.26
C GLY A 224 1.74 17.72 -18.27
N GLY A 225 2.27 17.26 -17.11
CA GLY A 225 3.49 16.47 -17.10
C GLY A 225 4.33 16.56 -15.83
N VAL A 226 5.67 16.66 -16.03
CA VAL A 226 6.66 16.76 -14.95
C VAL A 226 7.75 17.78 -15.30
N THR A 227 8.48 18.26 -14.26
CA THR A 227 9.57 19.23 -14.40
C THR A 227 10.96 18.61 -14.35
N SER A 228 11.10 17.28 -14.38
CA SER A 228 12.35 16.54 -14.10
C SER A 228 13.28 16.34 -15.32
N VAL A 229 13.29 17.25 -16.29
CA VAL A 229 14.12 17.12 -17.50
C VAL A 229 15.61 16.98 -17.17
N ALA A 230 16.13 17.84 -16.31
CA ALA A 230 17.55 17.81 -15.93
C ALA A 230 17.94 16.51 -15.19
N ASP A 231 17.01 15.92 -14.45
CA ASP A 231 17.24 14.67 -13.73
C ASP A 231 17.22 13.48 -14.69
N MET A 232 16.27 13.47 -15.63
CA MET A 232 16.16 12.48 -16.68
C MET A 232 17.41 12.40 -17.57
N LEU A 233 18.03 13.54 -17.88
CA LEU A 233 19.20 13.62 -18.75
C LEU A 233 20.54 13.44 -18.01
N ASN A 234 20.53 13.20 -16.70
CA ASN A 234 21.74 13.05 -15.89
C ASN A 234 22.13 11.57 -15.72
N PRO A 235 23.18 11.07 -16.40
CA PRO A 235 23.57 9.66 -16.33
C PRO A 235 23.92 9.18 -14.91
N GLN A 236 24.49 10.06 -14.07
CA GLN A 236 24.82 9.70 -12.68
C GLN A 236 23.56 9.41 -11.88
N ARG A 237 22.51 10.23 -12.01
CA ARG A 237 21.23 10.01 -11.33
C ARG A 237 20.52 8.74 -11.80
N LEU A 238 20.57 8.44 -13.09
CA LEU A 238 20.04 7.20 -13.65
C LEU A 238 20.77 5.98 -13.06
N ASN A 239 22.11 6.04 -12.98
CA ASN A 239 22.90 4.97 -12.37
C ASN A 239 22.65 4.83 -10.86
N ASP A 240 22.56 5.93 -10.12
CA ASP A 240 22.25 5.92 -8.69
C ASP A 240 20.87 5.28 -8.43
N PHE A 241 19.88 5.62 -9.25
CA PHE A 241 18.55 5.01 -9.20
C PHE A 241 18.63 3.49 -9.43
N LEU A 242 19.25 3.04 -10.51
CA LEU A 242 19.38 1.63 -10.85
C LEU A 242 20.13 0.84 -9.77
N PHE A 243 21.17 1.45 -9.17
CA PHE A 243 21.90 0.82 -8.06
C PHE A 243 21.00 0.57 -6.85
N ILE A 244 20.20 1.57 -6.45
CA ILE A 244 19.26 1.43 -5.33
C ILE A 244 18.19 0.36 -5.62
N ILE A 245 17.63 0.35 -6.83
CA ILE A 245 16.61 -0.65 -7.19
C ILE A 245 17.20 -2.06 -7.22
N LYS A 246 18.43 -2.22 -7.71
CA LYS A 246 19.12 -3.51 -7.69
C LYS A 246 19.32 -4.05 -6.27
N GLU A 247 19.80 -3.20 -5.36
CA GLU A 247 19.96 -3.59 -3.95
C GLU A 247 18.61 -3.94 -3.29
N THR A 248 17.58 -3.19 -3.62
CA THR A 248 16.21 -3.45 -3.16
C THR A 248 15.68 -4.78 -3.69
N ARG A 249 15.92 -5.09 -4.96
CA ARG A 249 15.56 -6.37 -5.56
C ARG A 249 16.23 -7.54 -4.84
N ASP A 250 17.53 -7.43 -4.59
CA ASP A 250 18.29 -8.45 -3.83
C ASP A 250 17.66 -8.66 -2.43
N PHE A 251 17.25 -7.59 -1.75
CA PHE A 251 16.56 -7.70 -0.46
C PHE A 251 15.20 -8.39 -0.59
N ILE A 252 14.39 -8.05 -1.58
CA ILE A 252 13.07 -8.66 -1.78
C ILE A 252 13.20 -10.16 -2.08
N GLU A 253 14.10 -10.54 -2.99
CA GLU A 253 14.26 -11.92 -3.44
C GLU A 253 14.90 -12.81 -2.36
N ARG A 254 15.80 -12.27 -1.54
CA ARG A 254 16.65 -13.03 -0.61
C ARG A 254 16.30 -12.84 0.85
N ALA A 255 15.37 -11.92 1.17
CA ALA A 255 14.83 -11.71 2.52
C ALA A 255 13.30 -11.71 2.51
N TYR A 256 12.64 -10.75 1.82
CA TYR A 256 11.21 -10.53 1.99
C TYR A 256 10.36 -11.71 1.51
N ILE A 257 10.63 -12.28 0.33
CA ILE A 257 9.90 -13.47 -0.16
C ILE A 257 10.19 -14.70 0.71
N PRO A 258 11.44 -15.01 1.10
CA PRO A 258 11.74 -16.06 2.06
C PRO A 258 11.03 -15.92 3.40
N ASP A 259 11.04 -14.73 3.98
CA ASP A 259 10.34 -14.44 5.25
C ASP A 259 8.84 -14.71 5.15
N MET A 260 8.22 -14.31 4.05
CA MET A 260 6.80 -14.62 3.83
C MET A 260 6.52 -16.10 3.69
N LEU A 261 7.41 -16.87 3.04
CA LEU A 261 7.27 -18.33 2.97
C LEU A 261 7.41 -18.98 4.35
N MET A 262 8.32 -18.49 5.17
CA MET A 262 8.50 -18.89 6.56
C MET A 262 7.22 -18.66 7.37
N ILE A 263 6.65 -17.45 7.31
CA ILE A 263 5.39 -17.10 7.99
C ILE A 263 4.22 -17.96 7.50
N VAL A 264 4.06 -18.12 6.19
CA VAL A 264 3.00 -18.97 5.61
C VAL A 264 3.13 -20.41 6.11
N ASN A 265 4.35 -20.93 6.24
CA ASN A 265 4.57 -22.26 6.74
C ASN A 265 4.25 -22.39 8.24
N ALA A 266 4.72 -21.46 9.06
CA ALA A 266 4.53 -21.47 10.50
C ALA A 266 3.05 -21.32 10.93
N TYR A 267 2.29 -20.52 10.16
CA TYR A 267 0.88 -20.19 10.45
C TYR A 267 -0.10 -20.84 9.45
N ARG A 268 0.26 -22.01 8.90
CA ARG A 268 -0.54 -22.71 7.89
C ARG A 268 -1.95 -23.04 8.37
N ASP A 269 -2.11 -23.40 9.63
CA ASP A 269 -3.40 -23.75 10.22
C ASP A 269 -4.36 -22.54 10.19
N SER A 270 -3.89 -21.37 10.65
CA SER A 270 -4.66 -20.12 10.59
C SER A 270 -5.11 -19.76 9.16
N ILE A 271 -4.25 -20.01 8.17
CA ILE A 271 -4.61 -19.82 6.76
C ILE A 271 -5.73 -20.79 6.35
N LYS A 272 -5.62 -22.06 6.71
CA LYS A 272 -6.63 -23.09 6.35
C LYS A 272 -7.96 -22.90 7.08
N GLU A 273 -7.93 -22.38 8.29
CA GLU A 273 -9.12 -21.96 9.03
C GLU A 273 -9.76 -20.70 8.45
N GLY A 274 -9.05 -19.97 7.60
CA GLY A 274 -9.55 -18.78 6.91
C GLY A 274 -9.55 -17.53 7.75
N GLU A 275 -8.65 -17.42 8.73
CA GLU A 275 -8.56 -16.27 9.62
C GLU A 275 -8.38 -14.95 8.85
N GLY A 276 -9.26 -13.99 9.15
CA GLY A 276 -9.28 -12.68 8.48
C GLY A 276 -9.85 -12.69 7.07
N ARG A 277 -10.50 -13.77 6.62
CA ARG A 277 -11.19 -13.81 5.33
C ARG A 277 -12.35 -12.82 5.33
N ALA A 278 -12.36 -11.94 4.32
CA ALA A 278 -13.39 -10.92 4.15
C ALA A 278 -14.50 -11.36 3.16
N VAL A 279 -15.29 -10.38 2.70
CA VAL A 279 -16.46 -10.60 1.84
C VAL A 279 -16.17 -11.21 0.46
N GLY A 280 -14.92 -11.23 0.02
CA GLY A 280 -14.52 -11.83 -1.25
C GLY A 280 -14.88 -11.02 -2.49
N ASN A 281 -15.14 -9.73 -2.34
CA ASN A 281 -15.30 -8.80 -3.44
C ASN A 281 -13.97 -8.10 -3.69
N PHE A 282 -13.41 -8.25 -4.89
CA PHE A 282 -12.12 -7.69 -5.27
C PHE A 282 -12.27 -6.73 -6.42
N MET A 283 -11.62 -5.56 -6.36
CA MET A 283 -11.66 -4.55 -7.40
C MET A 283 -10.26 -4.02 -7.69
N CYS A 284 -9.92 -3.95 -8.96
CA CYS A 284 -8.70 -3.33 -9.47
C CYS A 284 -9.06 -2.44 -10.67
N CYS A 285 -8.64 -1.16 -10.64
CA CYS A 285 -8.89 -0.24 -11.75
C CYS A 285 -7.87 -0.38 -12.90
N GLY A 286 -6.79 -1.14 -12.70
CA GLY A 286 -5.72 -1.33 -13.67
C GLY A 286 -4.74 -0.16 -13.74
N GLY A 287 -3.83 -0.22 -14.71
CA GLY A 287 -2.92 0.89 -15.00
C GLY A 287 -1.44 0.55 -14.98
N TYR A 288 -0.62 1.60 -15.00
CA TYR A 288 0.84 1.56 -15.11
C TYR A 288 1.29 0.88 -16.40
N ARG A 289 1.11 1.60 -17.51
CA ARG A 289 1.57 1.16 -18.83
C ARG A 289 3.08 1.30 -18.93
N PHE A 290 3.70 0.33 -19.61
CA PHE A 290 5.08 0.40 -20.06
C PHE A 290 5.18 -0.12 -21.49
N GLY A 291 6.16 0.38 -22.23
CA GLY A 291 6.20 0.14 -23.66
C GLY A 291 4.87 0.56 -24.31
N LYS A 292 4.59 0.02 -25.48
CA LYS A 292 3.44 0.49 -26.28
C LYS A 292 2.09 -0.13 -25.89
N GLN A 293 2.02 -1.23 -25.11
CA GLN A 293 0.76 -1.96 -24.92
C GLN A 293 0.59 -2.72 -23.59
N GLN A 294 1.63 -2.91 -22.77
CA GLN A 294 1.52 -3.77 -21.60
C GLN A 294 1.16 -2.97 -20.35
N GLN A 295 0.22 -3.48 -19.56
CA GLN A 295 -0.15 -2.91 -18.25
C GLN A 295 0.41 -3.76 -17.12
N LEU A 296 0.87 -3.11 -16.04
CA LEU A 296 1.29 -3.81 -14.84
C LEU A 296 0.10 -4.46 -14.14
N PHE A 297 -0.95 -3.68 -13.93
CA PHE A 297 -2.16 -4.14 -13.25
C PHE A 297 -3.32 -4.25 -14.23
N GLU A 298 -4.01 -5.39 -14.20
CA GLU A 298 -5.22 -5.63 -14.95
C GLU A 298 -6.43 -4.97 -14.29
N ASN A 299 -7.37 -4.46 -15.07
CA ASN A 299 -8.61 -3.98 -14.51
C ASN A 299 -9.64 -5.11 -14.37
N GLY A 300 -10.42 -5.09 -13.29
CA GLY A 300 -11.47 -6.07 -13.10
C GLY A 300 -12.13 -6.03 -11.75
N VAL A 301 -13.31 -6.64 -11.70
CA VAL A 301 -14.14 -6.76 -10.49
C VAL A 301 -14.59 -8.21 -10.35
N ILE A 302 -14.37 -8.78 -9.17
CA ILE A 302 -14.77 -10.13 -8.78
C ILE A 302 -15.67 -9.99 -7.56
N LYS A 303 -16.80 -10.71 -7.50
CA LYS A 303 -17.75 -10.69 -6.39
C LYS A 303 -17.86 -12.06 -5.75
N GLY A 304 -17.90 -12.10 -4.41
CA GLY A 304 -18.21 -13.31 -3.62
C GLY A 304 -17.21 -14.47 -3.82
N HIS A 305 -15.92 -14.20 -4.01
CA HIS A 305 -14.90 -15.21 -4.36
C HIS A 305 -15.21 -16.03 -5.63
N ASN A 306 -16.07 -15.51 -6.53
CA ASN A 306 -16.35 -16.17 -7.79
C ASN A 306 -15.25 -15.86 -8.82
N PHE A 307 -14.15 -16.60 -8.76
CA PHE A 307 -12.97 -16.42 -9.61
C PHE A 307 -13.22 -16.80 -11.09
N GLU A 308 -14.35 -17.40 -11.41
CA GLU A 308 -14.73 -17.74 -12.80
C GLU A 308 -15.42 -16.56 -13.50
N ASN A 309 -15.93 -15.58 -12.74
CA ASN A 309 -16.65 -14.44 -13.28
C ASN A 309 -15.93 -13.13 -12.91
N ILE A 310 -15.35 -12.47 -13.91
CA ILE A 310 -14.71 -11.18 -13.77
C ILE A 310 -15.37 -10.14 -14.66
N GLU A 311 -15.85 -9.06 -14.06
CA GLU A 311 -16.46 -7.93 -14.74
C GLU A 311 -15.41 -6.84 -15.02
N PRO A 312 -15.54 -6.02 -16.07
CA PRO A 312 -14.71 -4.84 -16.25
C PRO A 312 -15.01 -3.79 -15.17
N PHE A 313 -13.97 -3.06 -14.73
CA PHE A 313 -14.13 -1.92 -13.84
C PHE A 313 -14.81 -0.75 -14.57
N ASP A 314 -15.84 -0.18 -13.96
CA ASP A 314 -16.60 0.97 -14.44
C ASP A 314 -16.60 2.08 -13.37
N PRO A 315 -15.87 3.20 -13.56
CA PRO A 315 -15.77 4.26 -12.56
C PRO A 315 -17.12 4.95 -12.26
N SER A 316 -18.11 4.86 -13.14
CA SER A 316 -19.44 5.42 -12.91
C SER A 316 -20.23 4.75 -11.79
N LYS A 317 -19.83 3.53 -11.40
CA LYS A 317 -20.43 2.76 -10.31
C LYS A 317 -19.88 3.09 -8.93
N ILE A 318 -18.91 4.02 -8.84
CA ILE A 318 -18.36 4.46 -7.56
C ILE A 318 -19.33 5.43 -6.91
N THR A 319 -19.67 5.16 -5.65
CA THR A 319 -20.45 6.06 -4.79
C THR A 319 -19.76 6.25 -3.45
N GLU A 320 -20.08 7.36 -2.76
CA GLU A 320 -19.68 7.62 -1.38
C GLU A 320 -20.89 7.45 -0.47
N GLU A 321 -20.82 6.50 0.45
CA GLU A 321 -21.84 6.31 1.49
C GLU A 321 -21.55 7.22 2.67
N ALA A 322 -22.45 8.15 2.96
CA ALA A 322 -22.29 9.16 3.98
C ALA A 322 -23.34 9.10 5.10
N SER A 323 -24.29 8.17 5.07
CA SER A 323 -25.39 8.09 6.04
C SER A 323 -24.90 7.98 7.49
N ARG A 324 -23.75 7.34 7.72
CA ARG A 324 -23.10 7.19 9.02
C ARG A 324 -21.97 8.19 9.27
N SER A 325 -21.73 9.10 8.31
CA SER A 325 -20.62 10.05 8.38
C SER A 325 -21.07 11.39 8.95
N TRP A 326 -20.16 12.07 9.66
CA TRP A 326 -20.42 13.40 10.25
C TRP A 326 -20.46 14.51 9.21
N TYR A 327 -21.36 14.36 8.23
CA TYR A 327 -21.70 15.34 7.20
C TYR A 327 -23.21 15.47 7.09
N GLU A 328 -23.70 16.55 6.48
CA GLU A 328 -25.15 16.77 6.30
C GLU A 328 -25.82 15.75 5.38
N ASN A 329 -25.06 15.09 4.51
CA ASN A 329 -25.55 14.08 3.57
C ASN A 329 -26.00 12.79 4.29
N ASP A 330 -27.14 12.23 3.87
CA ASP A 330 -27.72 11.02 4.46
C ASP A 330 -27.92 9.86 3.45
N ALA A 331 -27.50 10.06 2.19
CA ALA A 331 -27.63 9.07 1.13
C ALA A 331 -26.32 8.90 0.37
N PRO A 332 -26.13 7.76 -0.31
CA PRO A 332 -25.01 7.57 -1.23
C PRO A 332 -25.04 8.60 -2.36
N LEU A 333 -23.89 9.19 -2.67
CA LEU A 333 -23.75 10.18 -3.72
C LEU A 333 -22.64 9.82 -4.69
N SER A 334 -22.76 10.26 -5.94
CA SER A 334 -21.63 10.28 -6.86
C SER A 334 -20.54 11.20 -6.29
N PRO A 335 -19.25 10.83 -6.39
CA PRO A 335 -18.15 11.69 -5.94
C PRO A 335 -18.15 13.09 -6.60
N TYR A 336 -18.77 13.24 -7.79
CA TYR A 336 -18.92 14.55 -8.45
C TYR A 336 -19.99 15.44 -7.83
N ASP A 337 -20.99 14.86 -7.17
CA ASP A 337 -22.19 15.57 -6.71
C ASP A 337 -22.20 15.74 -5.18
N GLY A 338 -21.30 15.05 -4.48
CA GLY A 338 -21.16 15.16 -3.03
C GLY A 338 -20.55 16.48 -2.58
N GLU A 339 -21.14 17.09 -1.56
CA GLU A 339 -20.57 18.24 -0.88
C GLU A 339 -20.05 17.85 0.51
N THR A 340 -18.93 18.46 0.92
CA THR A 340 -18.36 18.26 2.24
C THR A 340 -18.83 19.36 3.17
N THR A 341 -19.96 19.12 3.84
CA THR A 341 -20.52 20.00 4.87
C THR A 341 -20.47 19.27 6.21
N PRO A 342 -19.48 19.58 7.08
CA PRO A 342 -19.33 18.91 8.36
C PRO A 342 -20.55 19.07 9.27
N PHE A 343 -20.99 17.96 9.87
CA PHE A 343 -22.08 17.89 10.84
C PHE A 343 -21.72 16.90 11.96
N TYR A 344 -20.96 17.36 12.95
CA TYR A 344 -20.51 16.52 14.06
C TYR A 344 -21.61 16.34 15.09
N THR A 345 -21.94 15.10 15.46
CA THR A 345 -23.02 14.75 16.39
C THR A 345 -22.53 14.27 17.77
N ASP A 346 -21.21 14.37 18.03
CA ASP A 346 -20.62 13.95 19.30
C ASP A 346 -20.67 12.42 19.56
N LEU A 347 -20.04 12.00 20.65
CA LEU A 347 -20.08 10.63 21.17
C LEU A 347 -21.20 10.46 22.20
N ASN A 348 -21.44 9.25 22.67
CA ASN A 348 -22.29 9.00 23.82
C ASN A 348 -21.63 9.52 25.12
N GLU A 349 -22.39 9.63 26.21
CA GLU A 349 -21.91 10.12 27.52
C GLU A 349 -20.75 9.25 28.07
N ASP A 350 -20.75 7.96 27.77
CA ASP A 350 -19.70 7.00 28.15
C ASP A 350 -18.47 7.04 27.21
N GLY A 351 -18.47 7.95 26.23
CA GLY A 351 -17.42 8.09 25.23
C GLY A 351 -17.47 7.06 24.09
N SER A 352 -18.50 6.21 24.01
CA SER A 352 -18.69 5.27 22.90
C SER A 352 -19.30 5.93 21.66
N LEU A 353 -19.18 5.27 20.49
CA LEU A 353 -19.79 5.74 19.23
C LEU A 353 -21.31 5.70 19.28
N LYS A 354 -21.98 6.67 18.66
CA LYS A 354 -23.42 6.67 18.37
C LYS A 354 -23.71 5.79 17.16
N THR A 355 -23.60 4.49 17.33
CA THR A 355 -23.64 3.51 16.24
C THR A 355 -24.93 3.52 15.42
N GLU A 356 -26.07 3.93 15.99
CA GLU A 356 -27.34 4.10 15.28
C GLU A 356 -27.41 5.41 14.46
N GLY A 357 -26.50 6.35 14.73
CA GLY A 357 -26.42 7.65 14.08
C GLY A 357 -25.18 7.80 13.20
N LYS A 358 -24.62 9.01 13.24
CA LYS A 358 -23.36 9.35 12.57
C LYS A 358 -22.20 9.15 13.55
N TYR A 359 -21.16 8.43 13.13
CA TYR A 359 -20.07 8.05 14.03
C TYR A 359 -18.66 8.08 13.41
N THR A 360 -18.51 8.60 12.19
CA THR A 360 -17.20 8.61 11.50
C THR A 360 -17.03 9.85 10.62
N TRP A 361 -15.78 10.30 10.40
CA TRP A 361 -15.45 11.30 9.38
C TRP A 361 -15.25 10.71 7.98
N VAL A 362 -15.22 9.40 7.84
CA VAL A 362 -15.03 8.74 6.55
C VAL A 362 -16.36 8.67 5.81
N LYS A 363 -16.40 9.18 4.58
CA LYS A 363 -17.40 8.84 3.58
C LYS A 363 -16.97 7.50 2.98
N ALA A 364 -17.73 6.44 3.21
CA ALA A 364 -17.32 5.10 2.84
C ALA A 364 -17.54 4.85 1.34
N PRO A 365 -16.49 4.62 0.52
CA PRO A 365 -16.67 4.32 -0.88
C PRO A 365 -17.33 2.97 -1.08
N ARG A 366 -18.17 2.88 -2.11
CA ARG A 366 -18.84 1.66 -2.54
C ARG A 366 -18.73 1.53 -4.06
N TYR A 367 -18.78 0.31 -4.54
CA TYR A 367 -18.86 0.02 -5.97
C TYR A 367 -20.15 -0.76 -6.24
N ASP A 368 -21.06 -0.17 -7.01
CA ASP A 368 -22.39 -0.76 -7.27
C ASP A 368 -23.09 -1.16 -5.93
N GLY A 369 -23.01 -0.27 -4.93
CA GLY A 369 -23.54 -0.49 -3.57
C GLY A 369 -22.77 -1.48 -2.70
N ASN A 370 -21.75 -2.17 -3.22
CA ASN A 370 -21.00 -3.20 -2.51
C ASN A 370 -19.72 -2.68 -1.87
N VAL A 371 -19.34 -3.28 -0.75
CA VAL A 371 -18.00 -3.17 -0.16
C VAL A 371 -17.02 -3.95 -1.04
N MET A 372 -15.91 -3.32 -1.41
CA MET A 372 -14.87 -3.92 -2.24
C MET A 372 -13.54 -3.96 -1.48
N GLU A 373 -12.85 -5.07 -1.55
CA GLU A 373 -11.45 -5.16 -1.17
C GLU A 373 -10.59 -4.69 -2.34
N VAL A 374 -9.65 -3.79 -2.07
CA VAL A 374 -8.71 -3.20 -3.03
C VAL A 374 -7.28 -3.36 -2.51
N GLY A 375 -6.28 -3.08 -3.35
CA GLY A 375 -4.89 -3.16 -2.95
C GLY A 375 -4.18 -4.43 -3.43
N PRO A 376 -3.06 -4.82 -2.78
CA PRO A 376 -2.21 -5.91 -3.26
C PRO A 376 -2.96 -7.22 -3.50
N LEU A 377 -3.83 -7.62 -2.59
CA LEU A 377 -4.62 -8.85 -2.76
C LEU A 377 -5.50 -8.78 -4.00
N ALA A 378 -6.29 -7.70 -4.15
CA ALA A 378 -7.19 -7.55 -5.28
C ALA A 378 -6.44 -7.53 -6.62
N ARG A 379 -5.33 -6.78 -6.71
CA ARG A 379 -4.49 -6.71 -7.91
C ARG A 379 -3.89 -8.06 -8.29
N MET A 380 -3.40 -8.81 -7.31
CA MET A 380 -2.83 -10.14 -7.55
C MET A 380 -3.89 -11.15 -7.97
N ILE A 381 -5.06 -11.16 -7.32
CA ILE A 381 -6.17 -12.05 -7.69
C ILE A 381 -6.71 -11.69 -9.09
N VAL A 382 -7.02 -10.43 -9.35
CA VAL A 382 -7.54 -9.99 -10.66
C VAL A 382 -6.53 -10.29 -11.76
N GLY A 383 -5.25 -9.98 -11.56
CA GLY A 383 -4.20 -10.29 -12.53
C GLY A 383 -4.02 -11.78 -12.78
N TYR A 384 -4.09 -12.60 -11.72
CA TYR A 384 -4.00 -14.06 -11.86
C TYR A 384 -5.18 -14.64 -12.66
N VAL A 385 -6.41 -14.26 -12.30
CA VAL A 385 -7.65 -14.72 -12.95
C VAL A 385 -7.70 -14.28 -14.42
N LYS A 386 -7.24 -13.09 -14.74
CA LYS A 386 -7.15 -12.58 -16.12
C LYS A 386 -5.97 -13.13 -16.92
N ASN A 387 -5.20 -14.07 -16.38
CA ASN A 387 -3.99 -14.61 -17.00
C ASN A 387 -2.97 -13.54 -17.41
N SER A 388 -2.80 -12.50 -16.56
CA SER A 388 -1.80 -11.46 -16.79
C SER A 388 -0.41 -12.07 -17.02
N PRO A 389 0.25 -11.76 -18.14
CA PRO A 389 1.59 -12.27 -18.41
C PRO A 389 2.64 -11.72 -17.43
N VAL A 390 2.31 -10.62 -16.74
CA VAL A 390 3.17 -9.99 -15.73
C VAL A 390 2.95 -10.62 -14.37
N ILE A 391 1.71 -10.76 -13.91
CA ILE A 391 1.39 -11.15 -12.52
C ILE A 391 1.39 -12.67 -12.34
N ARG A 392 0.79 -13.41 -13.29
CA ARG A 392 0.56 -14.83 -13.13
C ARG A 392 1.82 -15.66 -12.85
N PRO A 393 2.97 -15.46 -13.53
CA PRO A 393 4.17 -16.25 -13.28
C PRO A 393 4.73 -16.10 -11.86
N TYR A 394 4.61 -14.92 -11.25
CA TYR A 394 5.05 -14.68 -9.88
C TYR A 394 4.12 -15.32 -8.87
N MET A 395 2.81 -15.20 -9.08
CA MET A 395 1.81 -15.86 -8.25
C MET A 395 1.96 -17.38 -8.27
N GLU A 396 2.10 -17.99 -9.46
CA GLU A 396 2.31 -19.45 -9.60
C GLU A 396 3.58 -19.92 -8.92
N ARG A 397 4.68 -19.15 -9.04
CA ARG A 397 5.94 -19.45 -8.36
C ARG A 397 5.79 -19.41 -6.85
N PHE A 398 5.12 -18.40 -6.32
CA PHE A 398 4.88 -18.27 -4.88
C PHE A 398 3.94 -19.36 -4.36
N MET A 399 2.82 -19.60 -5.04
CA MET A 399 1.85 -20.65 -4.71
C MET A 399 2.50 -22.05 -4.69
N LYS A 400 3.37 -22.35 -5.68
CA LYS A 400 4.11 -23.61 -5.73
C LYS A 400 5.04 -23.79 -4.53
N ARG A 401 5.73 -22.72 -4.09
CA ARG A 401 6.66 -22.78 -2.94
C ARG A 401 5.93 -22.79 -1.60
N SER A 402 4.85 -22.06 -1.48
CA SER A 402 4.07 -21.91 -0.25
C SER A 402 3.02 -22.99 -0.06
N HIS A 403 2.69 -23.74 -1.12
CA HIS A 403 1.54 -24.67 -1.15
C HIS A 403 0.17 -24.00 -0.83
N MET A 404 0.05 -22.70 -1.12
CA MET A 404 -1.21 -21.95 -1.01
C MET A 404 -2.05 -22.15 -2.26
N GLU A 405 -3.36 -22.16 -2.06
CA GLU A 405 -4.36 -22.02 -3.12
C GLU A 405 -4.79 -20.55 -3.27
N LEU A 406 -5.43 -20.19 -4.38
CA LEU A 406 -5.83 -18.80 -4.64
C LEU A 406 -6.72 -18.23 -3.52
N ILE A 407 -7.62 -19.03 -2.97
CA ILE A 407 -8.51 -18.64 -1.88
C ILE A 407 -7.77 -18.33 -0.57
N ASP A 408 -6.64 -18.97 -0.32
CA ASP A 408 -5.83 -18.77 0.88
C ASP A 408 -5.27 -17.34 0.98
N PHE A 409 -5.09 -16.67 -0.16
CA PHE A 409 -4.66 -15.27 -0.20
C PHE A 409 -5.70 -14.31 0.39
N SER A 410 -6.96 -14.70 0.52
CA SER A 410 -8.00 -13.89 1.14
C SER A 410 -7.90 -13.80 2.68
N THR A 411 -6.94 -14.49 3.30
CA THR A 411 -6.68 -14.44 4.75
C THR A 411 -5.76 -13.27 5.12
N THR A 412 -5.61 -13.00 6.42
CA THR A 412 -4.68 -11.96 6.92
C THR A 412 -3.24 -12.19 6.45
N ILE A 413 -2.74 -13.42 6.57
CA ILE A 413 -1.40 -13.80 6.12
C ILE A 413 -1.32 -13.78 4.59
N GLY A 414 -2.37 -14.23 3.92
CA GLY A 414 -2.46 -14.21 2.47
C GLY A 414 -2.38 -12.81 1.87
N ARG A 415 -2.95 -11.79 2.53
CA ARG A 415 -2.79 -10.38 2.11
C ARG A 415 -1.33 -9.91 2.19
N ASN A 416 -0.60 -10.34 3.22
CA ASN A 416 0.84 -10.03 3.32
C ASN A 416 1.65 -10.76 2.26
N ALA A 417 1.30 -12.01 1.95
CA ALA A 417 1.92 -12.78 0.86
C ALA A 417 1.68 -12.10 -0.50
N ALA A 418 0.45 -11.69 -0.80
CA ALA A 418 0.12 -10.94 -2.01
C ALA A 418 0.94 -9.65 -2.13
N ARG A 419 1.13 -8.92 -1.03
CA ARG A 419 1.94 -7.70 -0.97
C ARG A 419 3.42 -7.97 -1.22
N ALA A 420 3.98 -9.06 -0.72
CA ALA A 420 5.36 -9.42 -0.98
C ALA A 420 5.58 -9.79 -2.46
N VAL A 421 4.66 -10.55 -3.04
CA VAL A 421 4.68 -10.88 -4.47
C VAL A 421 4.59 -9.61 -5.31
N GLU A 422 3.69 -8.69 -4.96
CA GLU A 422 3.55 -7.40 -5.66
C GLU A 422 4.81 -6.53 -5.52
N ALA A 423 5.45 -6.51 -4.35
CA ALA A 423 6.71 -5.80 -4.16
C ALA A 423 7.80 -6.29 -5.13
N GLN A 424 7.89 -7.62 -5.33
CA GLN A 424 8.82 -8.20 -6.30
C GLN A 424 8.48 -7.79 -7.73
N ILE A 425 7.21 -7.91 -8.13
CA ILE A 425 6.74 -7.51 -9.47
C ILE A 425 7.03 -6.02 -9.72
N CYS A 426 6.64 -5.14 -8.80
CA CYS A 426 6.86 -3.70 -8.96
C CYS A 426 8.34 -3.34 -9.02
N CYS A 427 9.20 -4.04 -8.26
CA CYS A 427 10.64 -3.81 -8.28
C CYS A 427 11.27 -4.24 -9.62
N ASP A 428 10.89 -5.40 -10.16
CA ASP A 428 11.34 -5.84 -11.48
C ASP A 428 10.89 -4.88 -12.57
N TYR A 429 9.66 -4.41 -12.45
CA TYR A 429 9.06 -3.49 -13.41
C TYR A 429 9.72 -2.10 -13.44
N LEU A 430 10.36 -1.67 -12.36
CA LEU A 430 11.15 -0.43 -12.35
C LEU A 430 12.35 -0.49 -13.31
N PHE A 431 12.95 -1.68 -13.52
CA PHE A 431 14.01 -1.85 -14.52
C PHE A 431 13.48 -1.68 -15.94
N ASP A 432 12.31 -2.26 -16.25
CA ASP A 432 11.70 -2.14 -17.57
C ASP A 432 11.30 -0.68 -17.85
N THR A 433 10.69 -0.02 -16.86
CA THR A 433 10.30 1.40 -16.94
C THR A 433 11.50 2.31 -17.12
N MET A 434 12.62 2.02 -16.45
CA MET A 434 13.86 2.78 -16.63
C MET A 434 14.47 2.52 -18.02
N SER A 435 14.37 1.30 -18.54
CA SER A 435 14.85 0.97 -19.88
C SER A 435 14.07 1.74 -20.95
N ASP A 436 12.75 1.88 -20.80
CA ASP A 436 11.91 2.69 -21.68
C ASP A 436 12.34 4.16 -21.68
N LEU A 437 12.63 4.73 -20.49
CA LEU A 437 13.12 6.11 -20.38
C LEU A 437 14.43 6.30 -21.10
N ILE A 438 15.40 5.40 -20.89
CA ILE A 438 16.72 5.45 -21.53
C ILE A 438 16.59 5.30 -23.04
N GLU A 439 15.69 4.46 -23.53
CA GLU A 439 15.45 4.29 -24.96
C GLU A 439 14.89 5.57 -25.58
N ASN A 440 13.90 6.23 -24.95
CA ASN A 440 13.36 7.50 -25.45
C ASN A 440 14.42 8.60 -25.52
N ILE A 441 15.27 8.70 -24.48
CA ILE A 441 16.37 9.67 -24.47
C ILE A 441 17.33 9.42 -25.65
N LYS A 442 17.62 8.17 -26.03
CA LYS A 442 18.45 7.84 -27.20
C LYS A 442 17.86 8.32 -28.52
N TYR A 443 16.53 8.43 -28.60
CA TYR A 443 15.83 9.01 -29.75
C TYR A 443 15.64 10.52 -29.66
N TYR A 444 16.33 11.19 -28.72
CA TYR A 444 16.28 12.64 -28.49
C TYR A 444 14.87 13.15 -28.11
N ASP A 445 14.05 12.32 -27.52
CA ASP A 445 12.79 12.77 -26.93
C ASP A 445 13.04 13.26 -25.49
N GLU A 446 13.03 14.58 -25.32
CA GLU A 446 13.21 15.25 -24.02
C GLU A 446 11.89 15.86 -23.51
N THR A 447 10.77 15.58 -24.19
CA THR A 447 9.48 16.18 -23.86
C THR A 447 8.91 15.60 -22.57
N THR A 448 8.70 16.46 -21.57
CA THR A 448 8.16 16.08 -20.25
C THR A 448 6.92 16.86 -19.84
N TRP A 449 6.49 17.82 -20.67
CA TRP A 449 5.32 18.66 -20.38
C TRP A 449 4.59 19.05 -21.65
N THR A 450 3.26 18.99 -21.60
CA THR A 450 2.38 19.43 -22.68
C THR A 450 2.04 20.90 -22.51
N LYS A 451 2.33 21.74 -23.52
CA LYS A 451 1.97 23.15 -23.52
C LYS A 451 0.45 23.31 -23.66
N TYR A 452 -0.12 24.09 -22.78
CA TYR A 452 -1.52 24.52 -22.85
C TYR A 452 -1.63 26.00 -22.45
N VAL A 453 -2.71 26.65 -22.90
CA VAL A 453 -3.02 28.04 -22.55
C VAL A 453 -4.19 27.99 -21.57
N PHE A 454 -3.96 28.42 -20.33
CA PHE A 454 -4.94 28.25 -19.24
C PHE A 454 -6.23 29.02 -19.55
N GLU A 455 -6.14 30.21 -20.14
CA GLU A 455 -7.26 31.08 -20.49
C GLU A 455 -8.16 30.51 -21.60
N GLU A 456 -7.68 29.51 -22.35
CA GLU A 456 -8.40 28.82 -23.41
C GLU A 456 -9.10 27.55 -22.92
N LEU A 457 -8.88 27.14 -21.65
CA LEU A 457 -9.53 25.97 -21.06
C LEU A 457 -11.00 26.27 -20.76
N PRO A 458 -11.88 25.25 -20.79
CA PRO A 458 -13.30 25.46 -20.49
C PRO A 458 -13.51 25.97 -19.06
N SER A 459 -14.44 26.91 -18.89
CA SER A 459 -14.80 27.47 -17.58
C SER A 459 -15.56 26.49 -16.67
N GLU A 460 -16.16 25.45 -17.27
CA GLU A 460 -16.85 24.37 -16.58
C GLU A 460 -16.36 23.04 -17.14
N ALA A 461 -15.86 22.17 -16.28
CA ALA A 461 -15.35 20.87 -16.67
C ALA A 461 -15.46 19.87 -15.50
N ARG A 462 -15.49 18.58 -15.83
CA ARG A 462 -15.44 17.48 -14.85
C ARG A 462 -14.37 16.48 -15.24
N GLY A 463 -13.62 15.98 -14.26
CA GLY A 463 -12.60 14.97 -14.49
C GLY A 463 -12.37 14.10 -13.27
N ALA A 464 -11.81 12.91 -13.50
CA ALA A 464 -11.40 11.99 -12.45
C ALA A 464 -9.98 11.49 -12.69
N GLY A 465 -9.17 11.49 -11.63
CA GLY A 465 -7.87 10.82 -11.56
C GLY A 465 -8.00 9.59 -10.69
N ILE A 466 -8.13 8.41 -11.30
CA ILE A 466 -8.32 7.13 -10.61
C ILE A 466 -7.11 6.24 -10.89
N PHE A 467 -6.46 5.77 -9.83
CA PHE A 467 -5.23 4.99 -9.90
C PHE A 467 -5.18 3.87 -8.88
N GLU A 468 -4.46 2.81 -9.23
CA GLU A 468 -3.92 1.89 -8.24
C GLU A 468 -2.80 2.59 -7.48
N VAL A 469 -2.87 2.53 -6.14
CA VAL A 469 -1.83 3.05 -5.23
C VAL A 469 -1.45 1.95 -4.23
N PRO A 470 -0.39 2.08 -3.44
CA PRO A 470 0.11 0.95 -2.63
C PRO A 470 -0.97 0.18 -1.87
N ARG A 471 -1.95 0.85 -1.28
CA ARG A 471 -2.99 0.21 -0.45
C ARG A 471 -4.32 -0.03 -1.15
N GLY A 472 -4.51 0.44 -2.38
CA GLY A 472 -5.74 0.19 -3.13
C GLY A 472 -6.04 1.21 -4.20
N VAL A 473 -7.30 1.30 -4.61
CA VAL A 473 -7.77 2.27 -5.60
C VAL A 473 -7.92 3.64 -4.95
N LEU A 474 -7.31 4.66 -5.54
CA LEU A 474 -7.46 6.06 -5.18
C LEU A 474 -8.17 6.80 -6.31
N GLY A 475 -9.22 7.53 -5.99
CA GLY A 475 -9.93 8.41 -6.92
C GLY A 475 -10.01 9.84 -6.40
N HIS A 476 -9.60 10.81 -7.24
CA HIS A 476 -9.89 12.22 -7.06
C HIS A 476 -10.84 12.67 -8.15
N PHE A 477 -11.86 13.44 -7.77
CA PHE A 477 -12.89 13.94 -8.66
C PHE A 477 -12.92 15.46 -8.57
N VAL A 478 -13.01 16.13 -9.71
CA VAL A 478 -13.01 17.58 -9.81
C VAL A 478 -14.16 18.06 -10.72
N ARG A 479 -14.72 19.18 -10.35
CA ARG A 479 -15.66 19.97 -11.17
C ARG A 479 -15.45 21.47 -10.93
#